data_37dcc25588f8b4f0b81ffcb1d84f1750
#
_entry.id   37dcc25588f8b4f0b81ffcb1d84f1750
#
_cell.length_a   1.000
_cell.length_b   1.000
_cell.length_c   1.000
_cell.angle_alpha   90.00
_cell.angle_beta   90.00
_cell.angle_gamma   90.00
#
_symmetry.space_group_name_H-M   'P 1'
#
loop_
_entity.id
_entity.type
_entity.pdbx_description
1 polymer ?
#
loop_
_entity_poly.entity_id
_entity_poly.type
_entity_poly.pdbx_seq_one_letter_code
_entity_poly.pdbx_strand_id
1 'polypeptide(L)'
;EQYLAIIQDEQFQKEFNQLLRDYVGRPSPLYFAQRLSDIVGAKVYLKREDLNHTGAHKINNTIGQILMAKKMGKRRIIAETGAGQHGVATATVCALMGMECSVYMGETDVKRQFLNVQKMRMLGAEVVAVTSGNKTLKDATNEAFREWCNHPQDTFYIIGSVVGPHPYPDMVEIGRAH
;
A
#
# COMPACT_ATOMS: atom_id res chain seq x y z
N GLU A 1 -17.87 -8.39 8.90
CA GLU A 1 -18.54 -7.64 9.99
C GLU A 1 -17.65 -6.54 10.55
N GLN A 2 -16.41 -6.82 11.01
CA GLN A 2 -15.49 -5.81 11.56
C GLN A 2 -15.19 -4.67 10.57
N TYR A 3 -14.98 -4.98 9.30
CA TYR A 3 -14.75 -3.97 8.26
C TYR A 3 -15.88 -2.93 8.20
N LEU A 4 -17.13 -3.39 8.11
CA LEU A 4 -18.30 -2.51 8.04
C LEU A 4 -18.45 -1.63 9.29
N ALA A 5 -18.15 -2.19 10.46
CA ALA A 5 -18.18 -1.42 11.70
C ALA A 5 -17.08 -0.33 11.74
N ILE A 6 -15.86 -0.67 11.27
CA ILE A 6 -14.72 0.27 11.27
C ILE A 6 -14.93 1.41 10.29
N ILE A 7 -15.42 1.16 9.07
CA ILE A 7 -15.63 2.23 8.09
C ILE A 7 -16.75 3.20 8.47
N GLN A 8 -17.68 2.80 9.35
CA GLN A 8 -18.75 3.66 9.88
C GLN A 8 -18.33 4.39 11.17
N ASP A 9 -17.19 4.05 11.76
CA ASP A 9 -16.69 4.68 12.97
C ASP A 9 -16.15 6.09 12.66
N GLU A 10 -16.79 7.10 13.24
CA GLU A 10 -16.41 8.52 13.05
C GLU A 10 -14.97 8.81 13.48
N GLN A 11 -14.48 8.15 14.51
CA GLN A 11 -13.10 8.31 14.98
C GLN A 11 -12.10 7.76 13.95
N PHE A 12 -12.41 6.61 13.33
CA PHE A 12 -11.62 6.06 12.24
C PHE A 12 -11.57 7.03 11.05
N GLN A 13 -12.72 7.55 10.63
CA GLN A 13 -12.80 8.49 9.51
C GLN A 13 -12.02 9.77 9.78
N LYS A 14 -12.09 10.29 11.00
CA LYS A 14 -11.34 11.48 11.43
C LYS A 14 -9.84 11.24 11.37
N GLU A 15 -9.34 10.16 11.97
CA GLU A 15 -7.92 9.79 11.98
C GLU A 15 -7.41 9.52 10.56
N PHE A 16 -8.18 8.81 9.74
CA PHE A 16 -7.85 8.52 8.34
C PHE A 16 -7.71 9.81 7.52
N ASN A 17 -8.71 10.70 7.58
CA ASN A 17 -8.67 11.97 6.86
C ASN A 17 -7.54 12.89 7.34
N GLN A 18 -7.25 12.88 8.65
CA GLN A 18 -6.11 13.61 9.19
C GLN A 18 -4.79 13.11 8.63
N LEU A 19 -4.56 11.78 8.62
CA LEU A 19 -3.34 11.20 8.06
C LEU A 19 -3.22 11.40 6.55
N LEU A 20 -4.32 11.34 5.81
CA LEU A 20 -4.31 11.66 4.39
C LEU A 20 -3.84 13.11 4.15
N ARG A 21 -4.31 14.06 4.94
CA ARG A 21 -3.93 15.47 4.81
C ARG A 21 -2.51 15.74 5.30
N ASP A 22 -2.20 15.33 6.54
CA ASP A 22 -1.02 15.80 7.26
C ASP A 22 0.22 14.93 7.00
N TYR A 23 0.04 13.65 6.67
CA TYR A 23 1.12 12.70 6.43
C TYR A 23 1.29 12.33 4.95
N VAL A 24 0.19 12.07 4.25
CA VAL A 24 0.23 11.66 2.83
C VAL A 24 0.36 12.86 1.90
N GLY A 25 -0.25 14.00 2.24
CA GLY A 25 -0.27 15.20 1.40
C GLY A 25 -1.48 15.27 0.45
N ARG A 26 -2.63 14.72 0.88
CA ARG A 26 -3.88 14.76 0.11
C ARG A 26 -4.77 15.95 0.50
N PRO A 27 -5.56 16.52 -0.43
CA PRO A 27 -5.63 16.15 -1.85
C PRO A 27 -4.40 16.55 -2.64
N SER A 28 -3.91 15.65 -3.51
CA SER A 28 -2.78 15.97 -4.40
C SER A 28 -3.19 17.01 -5.45
N PRO A 29 -2.27 17.91 -5.90
CA PRO A 29 -2.59 18.94 -6.86
C PRO A 29 -3.06 18.41 -8.20
N LEU A 30 -3.92 19.18 -8.86
CA LEU A 30 -4.25 19.03 -10.27
C LEU A 30 -3.49 20.10 -11.06
N TYR A 31 -2.43 19.69 -11.77
CA TYR A 31 -1.53 20.59 -12.48
C TYR A 31 -1.90 20.67 -13.97
N PHE A 32 -2.11 21.89 -14.47
CA PHE A 32 -2.31 22.12 -15.90
C PHE A 32 -0.98 22.07 -16.63
N ALA A 33 -0.82 21.10 -17.53
CA ALA A 33 0.41 20.88 -18.29
C ALA A 33 0.38 21.66 -19.63
N GLN A 34 0.66 22.99 -19.57
CA GLN A 34 0.54 23.88 -20.72
C GLN A 34 1.28 23.38 -21.96
N ARG A 35 2.60 23.10 -21.84
CA ARG A 35 3.41 22.67 -22.99
C ARG A 35 2.90 21.37 -23.62
N LEU A 36 2.44 20.41 -22.80
CA LEU A 36 1.87 19.17 -23.30
C LEU A 36 0.53 19.41 -23.97
N SER A 37 -0.29 20.30 -23.42
CA SER A 37 -1.57 20.71 -24.02
C SER A 37 -1.36 21.34 -25.40
N ASP A 38 -0.37 22.20 -25.57
CA ASP A 38 -0.03 22.82 -26.84
C ASP A 38 0.43 21.79 -27.90
N ILE A 39 1.19 20.77 -27.48
CA ILE A 39 1.64 19.70 -28.38
C ILE A 39 0.50 18.82 -28.86
N VAL A 40 -0.40 18.43 -27.96
CA VAL A 40 -1.52 17.49 -28.29
C VAL A 40 -2.78 18.18 -28.77
N GLY A 41 -2.86 19.50 -28.69
CA GLY A 41 -4.03 20.29 -29.09
C GLY A 41 -5.24 20.13 -28.19
N ALA A 42 -5.06 19.72 -26.93
CA ALA A 42 -6.12 19.52 -25.95
C ALA A 42 -5.66 19.92 -24.55
N LYS A 43 -6.60 20.31 -23.66
CA LYS A 43 -6.26 20.64 -22.27
C LYS A 43 -5.86 19.37 -21.49
N VAL A 44 -4.62 19.30 -21.07
CA VAL A 44 -4.06 18.19 -20.30
C VAL A 44 -3.82 18.62 -18.85
N TYR A 45 -4.39 17.86 -17.92
CA TYR A 45 -4.19 18.04 -16.49
C TYR A 45 -3.54 16.79 -15.89
N LEU A 46 -2.56 16.99 -15.02
CA LEU A 46 -1.87 15.92 -14.32
C LEU A 46 -2.34 15.88 -12.86
N LYS A 47 -2.94 14.78 -12.45
CA LYS A 47 -3.19 14.49 -11.03
C LYS A 47 -1.90 14.03 -10.39
N ARG A 48 -1.30 14.89 -9.56
CA ARG A 48 0.08 14.76 -9.07
C ARG A 48 0.21 13.82 -7.87
N GLU A 49 -0.16 12.54 -8.06
CA GLU A 49 0.02 11.50 -7.02
C GLU A 49 1.50 11.17 -6.73
N ASP A 50 2.40 11.60 -7.59
CA ASP A 50 3.86 11.56 -7.39
C ASP A 50 4.34 12.50 -6.27
N LEU A 51 3.53 13.48 -5.88
CA LEU A 51 3.81 14.38 -4.76
C LEU A 51 3.34 13.84 -3.40
N ASN A 52 2.60 12.74 -3.38
CA ASN A 52 2.25 12.09 -2.13
C ASN A 52 3.49 11.54 -1.43
N HIS A 53 3.43 11.41 -0.12
CA HIS A 53 4.47 10.73 0.65
C HIS A 53 4.77 9.34 0.05
N THR A 54 6.03 8.95 -0.04
CA THR A 54 6.57 7.79 -0.80
C THR A 54 6.66 7.95 -2.32
N GLY A 55 6.17 9.06 -2.88
CA GLY A 55 6.31 9.36 -4.31
C GLY A 55 5.33 8.63 -5.24
N ALA A 56 4.24 8.06 -4.71
CA ALA A 56 3.23 7.33 -5.48
C ALA A 56 1.87 7.25 -4.76
N HIS A 57 0.85 6.81 -5.50
CA HIS A 57 -0.53 6.67 -4.98
C HIS A 57 -0.72 5.56 -3.95
N LYS A 58 0.20 4.61 -3.85
CA LYS A 58 0.04 3.41 -2.99
C LYS A 58 -0.14 3.74 -1.50
N ILE A 59 0.45 4.83 -1.03
CA ILE A 59 0.31 5.27 0.36
C ILE A 59 -1.15 5.54 0.75
N ASN A 60 -2.00 5.95 -0.19
CA ASN A 60 -3.41 6.26 0.07
C ASN A 60 -4.16 5.04 0.61
N ASN A 61 -3.98 3.89 -0.03
CA ASN A 61 -4.67 2.67 0.40
C ASN A 61 -4.00 2.05 1.65
N THR A 62 -2.67 2.09 1.72
CA THR A 62 -1.96 1.48 2.85
C THR A 62 -2.25 2.18 4.18
N ILE A 63 -2.48 3.50 4.18
CA ILE A 63 -2.91 4.25 5.37
C ILE A 63 -4.28 3.75 5.88
N GLY A 64 -5.25 3.55 5.00
CA GLY A 64 -6.55 3.01 5.39
C GLY A 64 -6.46 1.59 5.96
N GLN A 65 -5.73 0.73 5.26
CA GLN A 65 -5.58 -0.66 5.67
C GLN A 65 -4.80 -0.82 6.98
N ILE A 66 -3.74 -0.02 7.23
CA ILE A 66 -2.99 -0.11 8.48
C ILE A 66 -3.83 0.36 9.68
N LEU A 67 -4.64 1.39 9.51
CA LEU A 67 -5.58 1.83 10.55
C LEU A 67 -6.61 0.77 10.89
N MET A 68 -7.15 0.07 9.87
CA MET A 68 -8.03 -1.07 10.07
C MET A 68 -7.34 -2.19 10.84
N ALA A 69 -6.12 -2.57 10.42
CA ALA A 69 -5.34 -3.60 11.08
C ALA A 69 -5.12 -3.27 12.56
N LYS A 70 -4.77 -2.03 12.87
CA LYS A 70 -4.60 -1.53 14.24
C LYS A 70 -5.90 -1.63 15.05
N LYS A 71 -7.03 -1.19 14.49
CA LYS A 71 -8.34 -1.31 15.15
C LYS A 71 -8.80 -2.76 15.34
N MET A 72 -8.39 -3.66 14.47
CA MET A 72 -8.62 -5.11 14.60
C MET A 72 -7.67 -5.80 15.60
N GLY A 73 -6.75 -5.06 16.22
CA GLY A 73 -5.77 -5.60 17.17
C GLY A 73 -4.68 -6.46 16.54
N LYS A 74 -4.43 -6.32 15.24
CA LYS A 74 -3.37 -7.03 14.54
C LYS A 74 -2.00 -6.46 14.91
N ARG A 75 -1.00 -7.33 14.95
CA ARG A 75 0.38 -6.98 15.35
C ARG A 75 1.36 -7.01 14.20
N ARG A 76 1.12 -7.91 13.25
CA ARG A 76 2.00 -8.17 12.11
C ARG A 76 1.28 -7.81 10.81
N ILE A 77 1.99 -7.14 9.95
CA ILE A 77 1.53 -6.78 8.60
C ILE A 77 2.34 -7.56 7.58
N ILE A 78 1.67 -8.10 6.58
CA ILE A 78 2.30 -8.66 5.40
C ILE A 78 1.78 -7.96 4.14
N ALA A 79 2.61 -7.92 3.11
CA ALA A 79 2.24 -7.41 1.80
C ALA A 79 3.00 -8.15 0.70
N GLU A 80 2.45 -8.14 -0.51
CA GLU A 80 3.16 -8.50 -1.73
C GLU A 80 3.67 -7.25 -2.43
N THR A 81 4.72 -7.39 -3.23
CA THR A 81 5.15 -6.31 -4.13
C THR A 81 5.91 -6.86 -5.34
N GLY A 82 5.74 -6.22 -6.50
CA GLY A 82 6.53 -6.46 -7.70
C GLY A 82 7.55 -5.34 -7.91
N ALA A 83 7.11 -4.18 -8.43
CA ALA A 83 7.96 -3.01 -8.63
C ALA A 83 8.48 -2.36 -7.33
N GLY A 84 7.98 -2.77 -6.17
CA GLY A 84 8.42 -2.30 -4.87
C GLY A 84 7.62 -1.13 -4.29
N GLN A 85 6.81 -0.42 -5.06
CA GLN A 85 6.09 0.76 -4.58
C GLN A 85 5.07 0.45 -3.49
N HIS A 86 4.33 -0.66 -3.63
CA HIS A 86 3.40 -1.10 -2.60
C HIS A 86 4.13 -1.54 -1.33
N GLY A 87 5.23 -2.29 -1.48
CA GLY A 87 6.09 -2.69 -0.36
C GLY A 87 6.66 -1.51 0.41
N VAL A 88 7.18 -0.49 -0.29
CA VAL A 88 7.68 0.75 0.35
C VAL A 88 6.56 1.47 1.08
N ALA A 89 5.38 1.62 0.48
CA ALA A 89 4.24 2.26 1.13
C ALA A 89 3.79 1.49 2.39
N THR A 90 3.72 0.15 2.31
CA THR A 90 3.38 -0.71 3.46
C THR A 90 4.43 -0.60 4.56
N ALA A 91 5.72 -0.70 4.24
CA ALA A 91 6.80 -0.53 5.21
C ALA A 91 6.76 0.84 5.90
N THR A 92 6.43 1.90 5.13
CA THR A 92 6.30 3.26 5.64
C THR A 92 5.18 3.38 6.69
N VAL A 93 4.00 2.85 6.40
CA VAL A 93 2.87 2.93 7.37
C VAL A 93 3.07 2.00 8.55
N CYS A 94 3.77 0.88 8.38
CA CYS A 94 4.16 0.01 9.50
C CYS A 94 5.15 0.71 10.43
N ALA A 95 6.15 1.39 9.89
CA ALA A 95 7.09 2.20 10.68
C ALA A 95 6.36 3.32 11.43
N LEU A 96 5.41 4.01 10.78
CA LEU A 96 4.58 5.03 11.41
C LEU A 96 3.77 4.51 12.60
N MET A 97 3.22 3.29 12.49
CA MET A 97 2.34 2.69 13.51
C MET A 97 3.07 1.78 14.50
N GLY A 98 4.37 1.56 14.33
CA GLY A 98 5.16 0.67 15.18
C GLY A 98 4.76 -0.81 15.05
N MET A 99 4.36 -1.26 13.86
CA MET A 99 3.90 -2.63 13.59
C MET A 99 4.96 -3.43 12.85
N GLU A 100 5.04 -4.74 13.12
CA GLU A 100 5.91 -5.65 12.38
C GLU A 100 5.48 -5.74 10.91
N CYS A 101 6.47 -5.78 10.00
CA CYS A 101 6.24 -5.77 8.56
C CYS A 101 7.09 -6.80 7.84
N SER A 102 6.47 -7.70 7.08
CA SER A 102 7.15 -8.60 6.15
C SER A 102 6.59 -8.40 4.74
N VAL A 103 7.47 -8.10 3.79
CA VAL A 103 7.11 -7.84 2.39
C VAL A 103 7.62 -8.97 1.50
N TYR A 104 6.70 -9.68 0.85
CA TYR A 104 7.00 -10.77 -0.08
C TYR A 104 7.27 -10.19 -1.47
N MET A 105 8.40 -10.55 -2.05
CA MET A 105 8.83 -10.04 -3.35
C MET A 105 9.53 -11.14 -4.13
N GLY A 106 9.19 -11.31 -5.41
CA GLY A 106 9.87 -12.31 -6.25
C GLY A 106 11.39 -12.04 -6.32
N GLU A 107 12.21 -13.10 -6.26
CA GLU A 107 13.69 -12.96 -6.26
C GLU A 107 14.19 -12.15 -7.47
N THR A 108 13.54 -12.30 -8.62
CA THR A 108 13.87 -11.52 -9.82
C THR A 108 13.62 -10.03 -9.62
N ASP A 109 12.51 -9.70 -8.99
CA ASP A 109 12.12 -8.32 -8.72
C ASP A 109 12.97 -7.70 -7.60
N VAL A 110 13.36 -8.48 -6.58
CA VAL A 110 14.32 -8.05 -5.53
C VAL A 110 15.61 -7.53 -6.15
N LYS A 111 16.15 -8.25 -7.14
CA LYS A 111 17.38 -7.85 -7.85
C LYS A 111 17.17 -6.60 -8.71
N ARG A 112 16.05 -6.52 -9.44
CA ARG A 112 15.73 -5.39 -10.34
C ARG A 112 15.42 -4.10 -9.59
N GLN A 113 14.77 -4.21 -8.44
CA GLN A 113 14.23 -3.09 -7.67
C GLN A 113 15.02 -2.85 -6.37
N PHE A 114 16.33 -3.02 -6.44
CA PHE A 114 17.22 -2.96 -5.28
C PHE A 114 17.01 -1.70 -4.41
N LEU A 115 16.83 -0.53 -5.02
CA LEU A 115 16.62 0.72 -4.28
C LEU A 115 15.33 0.70 -3.43
N ASN A 116 14.25 0.10 -3.93
CA ASN A 116 13.02 -0.05 -3.16
C ASN A 116 13.19 -1.08 -2.03
N VAL A 117 13.95 -2.15 -2.27
CA VAL A 117 14.31 -3.12 -1.24
C VAL A 117 15.09 -2.45 -0.09
N GLN A 118 16.07 -1.59 -0.41
CA GLN A 118 16.80 -0.84 0.61
C GLN A 118 15.89 0.09 1.41
N LYS A 119 14.96 0.82 0.75
CA LYS A 119 13.97 1.66 1.44
C LYS A 119 13.12 0.87 2.43
N MET A 120 12.59 -0.29 2.01
CA MET A 120 11.80 -1.16 2.89
C MET A 120 12.60 -1.61 4.12
N ARG A 121 13.85 -2.04 3.93
CA ARG A 121 14.74 -2.46 5.03
C ARG A 121 15.09 -1.30 5.97
N MET A 122 15.37 -0.11 5.44
CA MET A 122 15.62 1.08 6.26
C MET A 122 14.41 1.48 7.11
N LEU A 123 13.20 1.18 6.65
CA LEU A 123 11.94 1.38 7.38
C LEU A 123 11.65 0.25 8.39
N GLY A 124 12.56 -0.73 8.53
CA GLY A 124 12.42 -1.83 9.47
C GLY A 124 11.63 -3.04 8.94
N ALA A 125 11.24 -3.05 7.66
CA ALA A 125 10.54 -4.19 7.10
C ALA A 125 11.49 -5.31 6.70
N GLU A 126 11.07 -6.56 6.95
CA GLU A 126 11.68 -7.75 6.38
C GLU A 126 11.27 -7.89 4.91
N VAL A 127 12.21 -8.08 4.01
CA VAL A 127 11.95 -8.38 2.61
C VAL A 127 12.23 -9.85 2.35
N VAL A 128 11.14 -10.62 2.15
CA VAL A 128 11.19 -12.06 1.92
C VAL A 128 11.28 -12.30 0.41
N ALA A 129 12.42 -12.81 -0.05
CA ALA A 129 12.64 -13.15 -1.45
C ALA A 129 11.96 -14.49 -1.79
N VAL A 130 10.95 -14.46 -2.67
CA VAL A 130 10.22 -15.66 -3.11
C VAL A 130 10.96 -16.29 -4.29
N THR A 131 11.39 -17.53 -4.10
CA THR A 131 12.19 -18.30 -5.06
C THR A 131 11.38 -19.35 -5.84
N SER A 132 10.10 -19.54 -5.49
CA SER A 132 9.19 -20.46 -6.18
C SER A 132 8.67 -19.89 -7.49
N GLY A 133 8.20 -20.74 -8.38
CA GLY A 133 7.59 -20.38 -9.65
C GLY A 133 8.48 -19.54 -10.57
N ASN A 134 7.92 -18.49 -11.14
CA ASN A 134 8.65 -17.55 -12.02
C ASN A 134 9.40 -16.45 -11.22
N LYS A 135 9.34 -16.48 -9.90
CA LYS A 135 10.01 -15.53 -9.00
C LYS A 135 9.59 -14.07 -9.22
N THR A 136 8.30 -13.87 -9.51
CA THR A 136 7.69 -12.56 -9.80
C THR A 136 6.52 -12.25 -8.87
N LEU A 137 5.82 -11.14 -9.12
CA LEU A 137 4.69 -10.67 -8.32
C LEU A 137 3.63 -11.76 -8.05
N LYS A 138 3.29 -12.59 -9.04
CA LYS A 138 2.30 -13.67 -8.86
C LYS A 138 2.72 -14.64 -7.75
N ASP A 139 3.99 -15.02 -7.75
CA ASP A 139 4.52 -15.97 -6.77
C ASP A 139 4.63 -15.33 -5.39
N ALA A 140 5.00 -14.04 -5.33
CA ALA A 140 4.99 -13.24 -4.11
C ALA A 140 3.58 -13.14 -3.51
N THR A 141 2.57 -12.90 -4.34
CA THR A 141 1.16 -12.87 -3.91
C THR A 141 0.72 -14.22 -3.33
N ASN A 142 1.04 -15.31 -4.02
CA ASN A 142 0.69 -16.66 -3.55
C ASN A 142 1.33 -16.97 -2.20
N GLU A 143 2.59 -16.59 -2.00
CA GLU A 143 3.29 -16.83 -0.74
C GLU A 143 2.74 -15.98 0.40
N ALA A 144 2.45 -14.69 0.14
CA ALA A 144 1.80 -13.83 1.11
C ALA A 144 0.42 -14.38 1.53
N PHE A 145 -0.37 -14.91 0.59
CA PHE A 145 -1.64 -15.56 0.90
C PHE A 145 -1.48 -16.79 1.78
N ARG A 146 -0.50 -17.66 1.49
CA ARG A 146 -0.22 -18.85 2.31
C ARG A 146 0.14 -18.45 3.74
N GLU A 147 1.02 -17.48 3.87
CA GLU A 147 1.43 -16.97 5.17
C GLU A 147 0.26 -16.39 5.95
N TRP A 148 -0.58 -15.59 5.29
CA TRP A 148 -1.77 -15.04 5.94
C TRP A 148 -2.76 -16.12 6.39
N CYS A 149 -3.02 -17.13 5.55
CA CYS A 149 -3.90 -18.24 5.91
C CYS A 149 -3.37 -19.06 7.11
N ASN A 150 -2.05 -19.13 7.28
CA ASN A 150 -1.43 -19.84 8.39
C ASN A 150 -1.48 -19.04 9.70
N HIS A 151 -1.52 -17.71 9.65
CA HIS A 151 -1.46 -16.82 10.81
C HIS A 151 -2.58 -15.75 10.81
N PRO A 152 -3.87 -16.14 10.70
CA PRO A 152 -4.97 -15.19 10.52
C PRO A 152 -5.30 -14.40 11.80
N GLN A 153 -4.84 -14.86 12.96
CA GLN A 153 -5.23 -14.26 14.26
C GLN A 153 -4.51 -12.95 14.52
N ASP A 154 -3.22 -12.88 14.25
CA ASP A 154 -2.34 -11.74 14.56
C ASP A 154 -1.87 -10.97 13.33
N THR A 155 -1.99 -11.56 12.16
CA THR A 155 -1.49 -11.03 10.89
C THR A 155 -2.60 -10.40 10.06
N PHE A 156 -2.31 -9.23 9.47
CA PHE A 156 -3.16 -8.57 8.49
C PHE A 156 -2.42 -8.46 7.16
N TYR A 157 -3.11 -8.81 6.08
CA TYR A 157 -2.57 -8.70 4.74
C TYR A 157 -2.99 -7.37 4.12
N ILE A 158 -2.03 -6.42 3.96
CA ILE A 158 -2.24 -5.19 3.21
C ILE A 158 -2.08 -5.49 1.72
N ILE A 159 -3.19 -5.66 1.03
CA ILE A 159 -3.22 -6.01 -0.39
C ILE A 159 -3.04 -4.77 -1.27
N GLY A 160 -2.23 -4.89 -2.33
CA GLY A 160 -1.84 -3.75 -3.17
C GLY A 160 -2.73 -3.48 -4.38
N SER A 161 -3.68 -4.36 -4.66
CA SER A 161 -4.55 -4.30 -5.85
C SER A 161 -6.00 -4.62 -5.48
N VAL A 162 -6.96 -4.20 -6.34
CA VAL A 162 -8.40 -4.46 -6.18
C VAL A 162 -8.69 -5.92 -6.55
N VAL A 163 -8.18 -6.84 -5.74
CA VAL A 163 -8.29 -8.30 -5.91
C VAL A 163 -8.55 -8.96 -4.55
N GLY A 164 -8.88 -10.25 -4.57
CA GLY A 164 -9.13 -11.03 -3.37
C GLY A 164 -10.61 -11.16 -3.03
N PRO A 165 -10.93 -11.90 -1.94
CA PRO A 165 -12.32 -12.08 -1.51
C PRO A 165 -12.88 -10.79 -0.90
N HIS A 166 -14.21 -10.65 -0.93
CA HIS A 166 -14.87 -9.56 -0.21
C HIS A 166 -14.47 -9.57 1.29
N PRO A 167 -14.14 -8.42 1.92
CA PRO A 167 -14.28 -7.04 1.44
C PRO A 167 -12.98 -6.41 0.87
N TYR A 168 -11.97 -7.18 0.50
CA TYR A 168 -10.67 -6.61 0.06
C TYR A 168 -10.77 -5.62 -1.11
N PRO A 169 -11.55 -5.85 -2.16
CA PRO A 169 -11.71 -4.87 -3.22
C PRO A 169 -12.15 -3.50 -2.69
N ASP A 170 -13.15 -3.48 -1.81
CA ASP A 170 -13.67 -2.24 -1.20
C ASP A 170 -12.62 -1.59 -0.28
N MET A 171 -11.88 -2.39 0.48
CA MET A 171 -10.81 -1.89 1.38
C MET A 171 -9.67 -1.22 0.61
N VAL A 172 -9.31 -1.75 -0.55
CA VAL A 172 -8.28 -1.15 -1.41
C VAL A 172 -8.80 0.11 -2.10
N GLU A 173 -10.10 0.14 -2.44
CA GLU A 173 -10.74 1.26 -3.10
C GLU A 173 -10.86 2.52 -2.22
N ILE A 174 -10.94 2.38 -0.89
CA ILE A 174 -10.93 3.49 0.08
C ILE A 174 -9.74 4.45 -0.16
N GLY A 175 -8.63 3.96 -0.66
CA GLY A 175 -7.44 4.76 -0.94
C GLY A 175 -7.35 5.34 -2.35
N ARG A 176 -8.40 5.23 -3.17
CA ARG A 176 -8.36 5.82 -4.51
C ARG A 176 -8.37 7.34 -4.46
N ALA A 177 -7.65 7.95 -5.42
CA ALA A 177 -7.66 9.38 -5.64
C ALA A 177 -9.04 9.84 -6.13
N HIS A 178 -9.69 10.67 -5.36
CA HIS A 178 -10.85 11.44 -5.77
C HIS A 178 -10.41 12.83 -6.24
#